data_28a014b44c2ffb367f397e9e05ace879
#
_entry.id   28a014b44c2ffb367f397e9e05ace879
#
_cell.length_a   1.000
_cell.length_b   1.000
_cell.length_c   1.000
_cell.angle_alpha   90.00
_cell.angle_beta   90.00
_cell.angle_gamma   90.00
#
_symmetry.space_group_name_H-M   'P 1'
#
loop_
_entity.id
_entity.type
_entity.pdbx_description
1 polymer ?
#
loop_
_entity_poly.entity_id
_entity_poly.type
_entity_poly.pdbx_seq_one_letter_code
_entity_poly.pdbx_strand_id
1 'polypeptide(L)'
;MCAPMVTIPEKPWPTGLAEDVEPLVRRVLAPNPSPYTFTGTQTYVVGEAQGPDCAVIDPGPDEPAHIEAIIAAVAGRRVLAIMCTHTHRDHSPAAAPLAAKTGAPIVGCAPLVLTVDGPRSDEAFDPTYDPDRVLLDGEAMRGTGWTLTAVATPGHTSNHLCFALEESGALFTGDHVMGWSTSVVIPPDGDMGDYMASLEKLMGRDDVRYHSAHGAAIEKPRQLVRGMIGHRRQREAQILRLLGEAARPVSGFIPEMYKGLDPRLVGAAEMSVTAHLLDLEKRGMVRRAEGDGADIWQPA
;
A
#
# COMPACT_ATOMS: atom_id res chain seq x y z
N MET A 1 -16.38 -13.32 13.57
CA MET A 1 -17.08 -13.09 12.30
C MET A 1 -16.00 -12.91 11.23
N CYS A 2 -15.98 -13.79 10.24
CA CYS A 2 -15.05 -13.68 9.12
C CYS A 2 -15.31 -12.35 8.41
N ALA A 3 -14.25 -11.61 8.08
CA ALA A 3 -14.42 -10.47 7.17
C ALA A 3 -15.13 -10.99 5.91
N PRO A 4 -16.12 -10.28 5.36
CA PRO A 4 -16.77 -10.72 4.15
C PRO A 4 -15.69 -10.89 3.07
N MET A 5 -15.70 -12.04 2.39
CA MET A 5 -14.92 -12.19 1.16
C MET A 5 -15.35 -11.07 0.23
N VAL A 6 -14.45 -10.15 -0.04
CA VAL A 6 -14.74 -9.07 -0.98
C VAL A 6 -14.83 -9.72 -2.35
N THR A 7 -16.04 -9.81 -2.86
CA THR A 7 -16.27 -10.25 -4.23
C THR A 7 -15.79 -9.14 -5.16
N ILE A 8 -14.89 -9.49 -6.08
CA ILE A 8 -14.55 -8.57 -7.18
C ILE A 8 -15.88 -8.19 -7.84
N PRO A 9 -16.20 -6.91 -8.05
CA PRO A 9 -17.45 -6.51 -8.67
C PRO A 9 -17.67 -7.22 -10.00
N GLU A 10 -18.89 -7.68 -10.27
CA GLU A 10 -19.25 -8.33 -11.55
C GLU A 10 -18.96 -7.44 -12.79
N LYS A 11 -18.89 -6.13 -12.58
CA LYS A 11 -18.45 -5.15 -13.58
C LYS A 11 -17.28 -4.38 -13.01
N PRO A 12 -16.03 -4.64 -13.47
CA PRO A 12 -14.88 -3.83 -13.08
C PRO A 12 -15.16 -2.36 -13.46
N TRP A 13 -14.60 -1.44 -12.66
CA TRP A 13 -14.63 -0.03 -13.02
C TRP A 13 -13.96 0.18 -14.38
N PRO A 14 -14.41 1.16 -15.17
CA PRO A 14 -13.83 1.40 -16.49
C PRO A 14 -12.35 1.77 -16.36
N THR A 15 -11.51 1.08 -17.11
CA THR A 15 -10.07 1.34 -17.17
C THR A 15 -9.75 2.37 -18.26
N GLY A 16 -8.64 3.10 -18.11
CA GLY A 16 -8.18 4.06 -19.11
C GLY A 16 -9.06 5.32 -19.29
N LEU A 17 -10.08 5.49 -18.46
CA LEU A 17 -10.92 6.69 -18.44
C LEU A 17 -10.59 7.57 -17.24
N ALA A 18 -10.50 8.88 -17.49
CA ALA A 18 -10.32 9.86 -16.43
C ALA A 18 -11.65 10.18 -15.76
N GLU A 19 -11.70 10.12 -14.44
CA GLU A 19 -12.87 10.42 -13.62
C GLU A 19 -12.51 11.47 -12.57
N ASP A 20 -13.23 12.58 -12.52
CA ASP A 20 -13.08 13.59 -11.47
C ASP A 20 -13.75 13.08 -10.19
N VAL A 21 -12.96 12.76 -9.16
CA VAL A 21 -13.44 12.23 -7.88
C VAL A 21 -13.54 13.28 -6.78
N GLU A 22 -12.82 14.39 -6.95
CA GLU A 22 -12.89 15.64 -6.17
C GLU A 22 -12.51 16.83 -7.06
N PRO A 23 -12.74 18.08 -6.63
CA PRO A 23 -12.40 19.26 -7.44
C PRO A 23 -10.93 19.34 -7.88
N LEU A 24 -10.01 18.81 -7.05
CA LEU A 24 -8.56 18.81 -7.33
C LEU A 24 -8.04 17.42 -7.72
N VAL A 25 -8.87 16.40 -7.77
CA VAL A 25 -8.41 15.00 -7.92
C VAL A 25 -9.13 14.31 -9.06
N ARG A 26 -8.37 13.87 -10.02
CA ARG A 26 -8.80 13.03 -11.12
C ARG A 26 -8.16 11.64 -10.99
N ARG A 27 -8.94 10.60 -11.21
CA ARG A 27 -8.51 9.21 -11.15
C ARG A 27 -8.45 8.57 -12.53
N VAL A 28 -7.44 7.72 -12.76
CA VAL A 28 -7.36 6.83 -13.92
C VAL A 28 -7.07 5.43 -13.42
N LEU A 29 -7.90 4.44 -13.80
CA LEU A 29 -7.73 3.04 -13.39
C LEU A 29 -6.89 2.29 -14.41
N ALA A 30 -5.83 1.61 -13.95
CA ALA A 30 -5.00 0.74 -14.75
C ALA A 30 -5.69 -0.60 -15.05
N PRO A 31 -5.43 -1.25 -16.21
CA PRO A 31 -6.05 -2.52 -16.60
C PRO A 31 -5.33 -3.75 -16.01
N ASN A 32 -5.00 -3.73 -14.72
CA ASN A 32 -4.25 -4.77 -14.02
C ASN A 32 -5.03 -5.43 -12.85
N PRO A 33 -6.30 -5.88 -13.03
CA PRO A 33 -7.06 -6.49 -11.96
C PRO A 33 -6.44 -7.82 -11.50
N SER A 34 -6.35 -8.01 -10.19
CA SER A 34 -5.82 -9.22 -9.56
C SER A 34 -6.37 -9.39 -8.14
N PRO A 35 -6.11 -10.53 -7.47
CA PRO A 35 -6.43 -10.68 -6.05
C PRO A 35 -5.74 -9.67 -5.11
N TYR A 36 -4.69 -8.98 -5.56
CA TYR A 36 -3.98 -7.95 -4.81
C TYR A 36 -4.40 -6.53 -5.19
N THR A 37 -4.62 -6.29 -6.48
CA THR A 37 -4.97 -4.97 -7.02
C THR A 37 -6.48 -4.73 -7.14
N PHE A 38 -7.31 -5.71 -6.78
CA PHE A 38 -8.77 -5.65 -6.89
C PHE A 38 -9.23 -5.38 -8.33
N THR A 39 -9.75 -4.19 -8.63
CA THR A 39 -10.17 -3.80 -9.99
C THR A 39 -9.02 -3.23 -10.83
N GLY A 40 -7.87 -3.03 -10.25
CA GLY A 40 -6.68 -2.41 -10.82
C GLY A 40 -6.11 -1.32 -9.92
N THR A 41 -4.94 -0.80 -10.30
CA THR A 41 -4.27 0.30 -9.60
C THR A 41 -4.85 1.64 -10.02
N GLN A 42 -5.11 2.50 -9.08
CA GLN A 42 -5.62 3.85 -9.30
C GLN A 42 -4.47 4.85 -9.33
N THR A 43 -4.24 5.45 -10.49
CA THR A 43 -3.38 6.62 -10.65
C THR A 43 -4.19 7.88 -10.38
N TYR A 44 -3.63 8.82 -9.62
CA TYR A 44 -4.29 10.09 -9.36
C TYR A 44 -3.54 11.26 -10.00
N VAL A 45 -4.29 12.14 -10.66
CA VAL A 45 -3.79 13.43 -11.18
C VAL A 45 -4.35 14.52 -10.29
N VAL A 46 -3.46 15.24 -9.59
CA VAL A 46 -3.82 16.25 -8.58
C VAL A 46 -3.52 17.64 -9.09
N GLY A 47 -4.50 18.51 -9.04
CA GLY A 47 -4.46 19.90 -9.49
C GLY A 47 -5.77 20.33 -10.13
N GLU A 48 -6.05 21.62 -10.19
CA GLU A 48 -7.28 22.14 -10.81
C GLU A 48 -7.44 21.65 -12.25
N ALA A 49 -8.65 21.25 -12.63
CA ALA A 49 -8.93 20.68 -13.96
C ALA A 49 -8.55 21.63 -15.12
N GLN A 50 -8.66 22.95 -14.91
CA GLN A 50 -8.28 23.99 -15.87
C GLN A 50 -7.06 24.79 -15.38
N GLY A 51 -6.33 24.29 -14.37
CA GLY A 51 -5.14 24.91 -13.83
C GLY A 51 -3.92 24.77 -14.77
N PRO A 52 -2.84 25.48 -14.48
CA PRO A 52 -1.63 25.44 -15.31
C PRO A 52 -0.77 24.19 -15.08
N ASP A 53 -0.91 23.54 -13.92
CA ASP A 53 -0.04 22.46 -13.49
C ASP A 53 -0.76 21.39 -12.68
N CYS A 54 -0.10 20.24 -12.52
CA CYS A 54 -0.59 19.10 -11.73
C CYS A 54 0.58 18.22 -11.24
N ALA A 55 0.28 17.30 -10.32
CA ALA A 55 1.10 16.15 -9.99
C ALA A 55 0.40 14.85 -10.43
N VAL A 56 1.18 13.78 -10.62
CA VAL A 56 0.67 12.42 -10.85
C VAL A 56 1.14 11.55 -9.69
N ILE A 57 0.23 10.85 -9.04
CA ILE A 57 0.52 9.92 -7.92
C ILE A 57 0.29 8.49 -8.41
N ASP A 58 1.26 7.61 -8.11
CA ASP A 58 1.29 6.19 -8.48
C ASP A 58 0.93 5.98 -9.96
N PRO A 59 1.89 6.21 -10.88
CA PRO A 59 1.64 6.12 -12.32
C PRO A 59 1.28 4.69 -12.78
N GLY A 60 1.44 3.69 -11.92
CA GLY A 60 0.97 2.33 -12.16
C GLY A 60 1.97 1.44 -12.90
N PRO A 61 1.48 0.33 -13.48
CA PRO A 61 2.31 -0.58 -14.26
C PRO A 61 2.77 0.07 -15.58
N ASP A 62 3.88 -0.39 -16.13
CA ASP A 62 4.39 0.03 -17.44
C ASP A 62 3.52 -0.54 -18.57
N GLU A 63 2.30 -0.01 -18.68
CA GLU A 63 1.30 -0.37 -19.68
C GLU A 63 1.09 0.83 -20.62
N PRO A 64 1.48 0.76 -21.90
CA PRO A 64 1.40 1.89 -22.83
C PRO A 64 0.01 2.54 -22.89
N ALA A 65 -1.07 1.74 -22.87
CA ALA A 65 -2.44 2.26 -22.91
C ALA A 65 -2.79 3.04 -21.64
N HIS A 66 -2.29 2.62 -20.47
CA HIS A 66 -2.49 3.32 -19.21
C HIS A 66 -1.71 4.63 -19.16
N ILE A 67 -0.47 4.63 -19.63
CA ILE A 67 0.35 5.84 -19.73
C ILE A 67 -0.31 6.88 -20.64
N GLU A 68 -0.84 6.48 -21.80
CA GLU A 68 -1.59 7.40 -22.67
C GLU A 68 -2.87 7.93 -22.00
N ALA A 69 -3.55 7.10 -21.21
CA ALA A 69 -4.72 7.54 -20.45
C ALA A 69 -4.35 8.57 -19.37
N ILE A 70 -3.20 8.40 -18.70
CA ILE A 70 -2.68 9.40 -17.76
C ILE A 70 -2.35 10.71 -18.50
N ILE A 71 -1.69 10.66 -19.64
CA ILE A 71 -1.39 11.86 -20.45
C ILE A 71 -2.69 12.56 -20.86
N ALA A 72 -3.71 11.82 -21.28
CA ALA A 72 -5.03 12.39 -21.59
C ALA A 72 -5.67 13.02 -20.35
N ALA A 73 -5.54 12.41 -19.16
CA ALA A 73 -6.06 12.94 -17.91
C ALA A 73 -5.32 14.22 -17.44
N VAL A 74 -4.03 14.33 -17.72
CA VAL A 74 -3.24 15.55 -17.50
C VAL A 74 -3.78 16.73 -18.32
N ALA A 75 -4.39 16.49 -19.48
CA ALA A 75 -5.10 17.46 -20.29
C ALA A 75 -4.26 18.69 -20.67
N GLY A 76 -2.98 18.50 -20.99
CA GLY A 76 -2.06 19.57 -21.39
C GLY A 76 -1.49 20.44 -20.28
N ARG A 77 -1.86 20.19 -19.00
CA ARG A 77 -1.25 20.84 -17.84
C ARG A 77 0.23 20.43 -17.72
N ARG A 78 1.02 21.31 -17.13
CA ARG A 78 2.42 20.96 -16.80
C ARG A 78 2.45 19.98 -15.63
N VAL A 79 3.04 18.81 -15.80
CA VAL A 79 3.30 17.89 -14.69
C VAL A 79 4.51 18.38 -13.92
N LEU A 80 4.33 18.73 -12.64
CA LEU A 80 5.42 19.23 -11.77
C LEU A 80 6.15 18.11 -11.06
N ALA A 81 5.48 16.98 -10.83
CA ALA A 81 6.06 15.80 -10.21
C ALA A 81 5.27 14.54 -10.59
N ILE A 82 5.98 13.44 -10.76
CA ILE A 82 5.44 12.08 -10.76
C ILE A 82 5.81 11.48 -9.41
N MET A 83 4.82 11.20 -8.57
CA MET A 83 5.02 10.85 -7.16
C MET A 83 4.66 9.38 -6.94
N CYS A 84 5.58 8.61 -6.37
CA CYS A 84 5.34 7.20 -6.06
C CYS A 84 5.23 7.00 -4.54
N THR A 85 4.18 6.30 -4.10
CA THR A 85 3.98 5.96 -2.69
C THR A 85 4.98 4.90 -2.23
N HIS A 86 5.23 3.89 -3.06
CA HIS A 86 6.19 2.82 -2.85
C HIS A 86 6.57 2.15 -4.20
N THR A 87 7.43 1.15 -4.16
CA THR A 87 8.07 0.60 -5.35
C THR A 87 7.53 -0.75 -5.80
N HIS A 88 6.28 -1.13 -5.49
CA HIS A 88 5.68 -2.30 -6.11
C HIS A 88 5.43 -2.08 -7.61
N ARG A 89 5.47 -3.20 -8.36
CA ARG A 89 5.38 -3.19 -9.84
C ARG A 89 4.06 -2.70 -10.40
N ASP A 90 3.07 -2.56 -9.59
CA ASP A 90 1.79 -1.98 -9.98
C ASP A 90 1.67 -0.48 -9.65
N HIS A 91 2.71 0.14 -9.04
CA HIS A 91 2.71 1.56 -8.66
C HIS A 91 3.76 2.40 -9.40
N SER A 92 5.02 1.93 -9.47
CA SER A 92 6.14 2.76 -9.92
C SER A 92 6.62 2.56 -11.36
N PRO A 93 6.45 1.41 -12.05
CA PRO A 93 7.12 1.16 -13.33
C PRO A 93 6.78 2.17 -14.44
N ALA A 94 5.57 2.72 -14.45
CA ALA A 94 5.21 3.75 -15.42
C ALA A 94 5.83 5.12 -15.13
N ALA A 95 6.55 5.31 -14.00
CA ALA A 95 7.16 6.61 -13.66
C ALA A 95 8.18 7.06 -14.70
N ALA A 96 9.14 6.21 -15.05
CA ALA A 96 10.19 6.56 -16.03
C ALA A 96 9.65 6.83 -17.44
N PRO A 97 8.79 5.98 -18.06
CA PRO A 97 8.21 6.29 -19.36
C PRO A 97 7.28 7.52 -19.33
N LEU A 98 6.59 7.79 -18.24
CA LEU A 98 5.79 9.00 -18.08
C LEU A 98 6.68 10.25 -17.94
N ALA A 99 7.78 10.16 -17.18
CA ALA A 99 8.79 11.23 -17.09
C ALA A 99 9.39 11.56 -18.45
N ALA A 100 9.72 10.55 -19.24
CA ALA A 100 10.23 10.75 -20.61
C ALA A 100 9.25 11.49 -21.52
N LYS A 101 7.92 11.31 -21.33
CA LYS A 101 6.88 11.98 -22.12
C LYS A 101 6.56 13.39 -21.63
N THR A 102 6.65 13.64 -20.33
CA THR A 102 6.20 14.89 -19.69
C THR A 102 7.35 15.86 -19.37
N GLY A 103 8.58 15.33 -19.26
CA GLY A 103 9.73 16.07 -18.73
C GLY A 103 9.64 16.34 -17.22
N ALA A 104 8.71 15.70 -16.52
CA ALA A 104 8.53 15.88 -15.09
C ALA A 104 9.53 15.03 -14.28
N PRO A 105 10.02 15.54 -13.12
CA PRO A 105 10.84 14.75 -12.22
C PRO A 105 10.03 13.65 -11.54
N ILE A 106 10.69 12.53 -11.26
CA ILE A 106 10.18 11.46 -10.39
C ILE A 106 10.52 11.81 -8.95
N VAL A 107 9.50 11.87 -8.09
CA VAL A 107 9.64 12.31 -6.70
C VAL A 107 8.84 11.36 -5.79
N GLY A 108 9.30 11.09 -4.58
CA GLY A 108 8.47 10.29 -3.66
C GLY A 108 9.28 9.38 -2.76
N CYS A 109 8.90 8.10 -2.67
CA CYS A 109 9.58 7.14 -1.82
C CYS A 109 11.04 6.92 -2.22
N ALA A 110 11.86 6.43 -1.30
CA ALA A 110 13.21 5.99 -1.60
C ALA A 110 13.18 4.70 -2.46
N PRO A 111 14.22 4.43 -3.26
CA PRO A 111 14.41 3.11 -3.85
C PRO A 111 14.44 2.05 -2.74
N LEU A 112 13.87 0.87 -3.02
CA LEU A 112 13.92 -0.22 -2.06
C LEU A 112 15.32 -0.85 -2.06
N VAL A 113 15.91 -0.98 -0.87
CA VAL A 113 17.17 -1.68 -0.66
C VAL A 113 16.90 -2.86 0.29
N LEU A 114 16.79 -4.06 -0.26
CA LEU A 114 16.67 -5.28 0.56
C LEU A 114 18.06 -5.66 1.10
N THR A 115 18.22 -5.62 2.41
CA THR A 115 19.49 -5.88 3.11
C THR A 115 19.64 -7.33 3.58
N VAL A 116 18.65 -8.19 3.36
CA VAL A 116 18.59 -9.55 3.90
C VAL A 116 18.48 -10.57 2.79
N ASP A 117 19.36 -11.60 2.82
CA ASP A 117 19.21 -12.79 2.00
C ASP A 117 18.07 -13.66 2.57
N GLY A 118 16.96 -13.74 1.86
CA GLY A 118 15.79 -14.56 2.23
C GLY A 118 15.04 -15.03 0.97
N PRO A 119 14.00 -15.86 1.10
CA PRO A 119 13.13 -16.18 -0.03
C PRO A 119 12.54 -14.85 -0.51
N ARG A 120 13.01 -14.41 -1.67
CA ARG A 120 12.77 -13.08 -2.20
C ARG A 120 11.38 -12.98 -2.77
N SER A 121 10.64 -11.98 -2.34
CA SER A 121 9.52 -11.42 -3.10
C SER A 121 10.01 -10.35 -4.11
N ASP A 122 11.25 -10.48 -4.60
CA ASP A 122 11.89 -9.54 -5.54
C ASP A 122 11.04 -9.30 -6.80
N GLU A 123 10.21 -10.29 -7.18
CA GLU A 123 9.29 -10.17 -8.30
C GLU A 123 8.20 -9.12 -8.09
N ALA A 124 7.91 -8.73 -6.86
CA ALA A 124 6.90 -7.75 -6.53
C ALA A 124 7.39 -6.30 -6.67
N PHE A 125 8.71 -6.05 -6.62
CA PHE A 125 9.31 -4.72 -6.62
C PHE A 125 9.81 -4.31 -8.01
N ASP A 126 9.80 -3.00 -8.24
CA ASP A 126 10.41 -2.38 -9.41
C ASP A 126 11.89 -2.06 -9.10
N PRO A 127 12.84 -2.84 -9.66
CA PRO A 127 14.25 -2.62 -9.43
C PRO A 127 14.82 -1.45 -10.23
N THR A 128 14.01 -0.86 -11.11
CA THR A 128 14.44 0.23 -12.02
C THR A 128 13.98 1.59 -11.52
N TYR A 129 13.26 1.64 -10.40
CA TYR A 129 12.80 2.90 -9.83
C TYR A 129 13.98 3.74 -9.34
N ASP A 130 14.16 4.90 -9.99
CA ASP A 130 15.24 5.84 -9.71
C ASP A 130 14.65 7.27 -9.62
N PRO A 131 14.31 7.74 -8.41
CA PRO A 131 13.70 9.05 -8.24
C PRO A 131 14.74 10.18 -8.31
N ASP A 132 14.39 11.29 -8.98
CA ASP A 132 15.18 12.52 -8.95
C ASP A 132 15.23 13.14 -7.55
N ARG A 133 14.21 12.89 -6.73
CA ARG A 133 14.15 13.38 -5.35
C ARG A 133 13.36 12.42 -4.45
N VAL A 134 13.98 12.00 -3.36
CA VAL A 134 13.30 11.30 -2.27
C VAL A 134 12.69 12.33 -1.33
N LEU A 135 11.42 12.13 -0.93
CA LEU A 135 10.74 12.95 0.07
C LEU A 135 10.82 12.31 1.44
N LEU A 136 11.13 13.13 2.43
CA LEU A 136 11.05 12.77 3.83
C LEU A 136 9.67 13.12 4.40
N ASP A 137 9.38 12.58 5.60
CA ASP A 137 8.15 12.90 6.34
C ASP A 137 7.97 14.40 6.53
N GLY A 138 6.82 14.94 6.15
CA GLY A 138 6.50 16.37 6.21
C GLY A 138 7.03 17.22 5.05
N GLU A 139 7.86 16.68 4.14
CA GLU A 139 8.24 17.42 2.94
C GLU A 139 7.09 17.50 1.94
N ALA A 140 7.03 18.60 1.19
CA ALA A 140 5.92 18.88 0.30
C ALA A 140 6.34 19.20 -1.14
N MET A 141 5.49 18.79 -2.09
CA MET A 141 5.43 19.29 -3.46
C MET A 141 4.27 20.30 -3.57
N ARG A 142 4.53 21.41 -4.27
CA ARG A 142 3.57 22.50 -4.38
C ARG A 142 3.38 22.90 -5.83
N GLY A 143 2.13 23.10 -6.21
CA GLY A 143 1.75 23.69 -7.48
C GLY A 143 0.74 24.82 -7.30
N THR A 144 0.09 25.18 -8.38
CA THR A 144 -0.90 26.26 -8.37
C THR A 144 -2.22 25.74 -7.76
N GLY A 145 -2.51 26.14 -6.53
CA GLY A 145 -3.75 25.78 -5.83
C GLY A 145 -3.76 24.35 -5.26
N TRP A 146 -2.59 23.69 -5.14
CA TRP A 146 -2.47 22.38 -4.50
C TRP A 146 -1.13 22.19 -3.79
N THR A 147 -1.15 21.48 -2.69
CA THR A 147 0.01 21.09 -1.88
C THR A 147 -0.11 19.62 -1.49
N LEU A 148 0.86 18.80 -1.87
CA LEU A 148 0.98 17.39 -1.48
C LEU A 148 2.12 17.22 -0.50
N THR A 149 1.79 16.91 0.76
CA THR A 149 2.76 16.71 1.84
C THR A 149 2.97 15.21 2.08
N ALA A 150 4.23 14.77 2.04
CA ALA A 150 4.59 13.38 2.31
C ALA A 150 4.36 13.02 3.78
N VAL A 151 3.78 11.86 4.00
CA VAL A 151 3.53 11.27 5.32
C VAL A 151 4.15 9.88 5.31
N ALA A 152 5.30 9.70 5.97
CA ALA A 152 5.95 8.40 6.04
C ALA A 152 5.08 7.40 6.81
N THR A 153 4.79 6.28 6.15
CA THR A 153 3.94 5.19 6.65
C THR A 153 4.56 3.82 6.32
N PRO A 154 5.77 3.52 6.85
CA PRO A 154 6.39 2.23 6.63
C PRO A 154 5.54 1.10 7.19
N GLY A 155 5.75 -0.11 6.66
CA GLY A 155 5.14 -1.33 7.17
C GLY A 155 4.54 -2.25 6.11
N HIS A 156 3.79 -1.75 5.13
CA HIS A 156 3.48 -2.51 3.92
C HIS A 156 4.76 -2.75 3.11
N THR A 157 5.48 -1.67 2.86
CA THR A 157 6.89 -1.65 2.46
C THR A 157 7.65 -0.70 3.39
N SER A 158 8.98 -0.87 3.51
CA SER A 158 9.82 -0.04 4.37
C SER A 158 9.91 1.41 3.88
N ASN A 159 9.76 1.63 2.57
CA ASN A 159 9.87 2.93 1.91
C ASN A 159 8.52 3.65 1.69
N HIS A 160 7.41 3.12 2.23
CA HIS A 160 6.07 3.62 1.91
C HIS A 160 5.82 5.05 2.40
N LEU A 161 5.25 5.87 1.51
CA LEU A 161 4.73 7.21 1.79
C LEU A 161 3.24 7.29 1.45
N CYS A 162 2.48 7.98 2.28
CA CYS A 162 1.21 8.58 1.88
C CYS A 162 1.44 10.02 1.45
N PHE A 163 0.48 10.64 0.72
CA PHE A 163 0.53 12.04 0.35
C PHE A 163 -0.74 12.75 0.79
N ALA A 164 -0.61 13.78 1.63
CA ALA A 164 -1.73 14.58 2.11
C ALA A 164 -1.96 15.78 1.18
N LEU A 165 -3.18 15.91 0.65
CA LEU A 165 -3.61 17.09 -0.10
C LEU A 165 -4.19 18.10 0.89
N GLU A 166 -3.45 19.19 1.15
CA GLU A 166 -3.77 20.13 2.21
C GLU A 166 -5.09 20.86 1.96
N GLU A 167 -5.39 21.19 0.71
CA GLU A 167 -6.55 22.01 0.32
C GLU A 167 -7.89 21.29 0.48
N SER A 168 -7.93 19.96 0.35
CA SER A 168 -9.16 19.15 0.53
C SER A 168 -9.19 18.35 1.81
N GLY A 169 -8.04 18.20 2.49
CA GLY A 169 -7.91 17.29 3.63
C GLY A 169 -7.96 15.81 3.23
N ALA A 170 -7.75 15.49 1.96
CA ALA A 170 -7.65 14.11 1.49
C ALA A 170 -6.24 13.57 1.70
N LEU A 171 -6.14 12.24 1.88
CA LEU A 171 -4.87 11.52 1.96
C LEU A 171 -4.84 10.42 0.89
N PHE A 172 -3.80 10.40 0.06
CA PHE A 172 -3.51 9.29 -0.84
C PHE A 172 -2.71 8.27 -0.07
N THR A 173 -3.29 7.09 0.14
CA THR A 173 -2.77 6.10 1.10
C THR A 173 -1.97 4.98 0.46
N GLY A 174 -1.81 5.00 -0.86
CA GLY A 174 -1.16 3.88 -1.56
C GLY A 174 -1.78 2.55 -1.10
N ASP A 175 -0.93 1.64 -0.66
CA ASP A 175 -1.32 0.33 -0.15
C ASP A 175 -1.28 0.22 1.38
N HIS A 176 -0.98 1.32 2.09
CA HIS A 176 -0.99 1.30 3.55
C HIS A 176 -2.39 1.13 4.13
N VAL A 177 -3.40 1.82 3.56
CA VAL A 177 -4.82 1.66 3.91
C VAL A 177 -5.63 1.52 2.64
N MET A 178 -6.27 0.37 2.44
CA MET A 178 -7.09 0.07 1.27
C MET A 178 -8.58 0.03 1.62
N GLY A 179 -9.43 0.47 0.68
CA GLY A 179 -10.90 0.55 0.89
C GLY A 179 -11.64 -0.79 0.74
N TRP A 180 -10.97 -1.86 0.34
CA TRP A 180 -11.60 -3.15 0.03
C TRP A 180 -11.04 -4.32 0.85
N SER A 181 -9.80 -4.23 1.35
CA SER A 181 -9.11 -5.29 2.08
C SER A 181 -8.18 -4.70 3.14
N THR A 182 -7.68 -5.53 4.04
CA THR A 182 -6.54 -5.17 4.88
C THR A 182 -5.26 -5.28 4.06
N SER A 183 -4.34 -4.33 4.25
CA SER A 183 -3.05 -4.33 3.57
C SER A 183 -2.26 -5.59 3.85
N VAL A 184 -1.49 -6.02 2.87
CA VAL A 184 -0.58 -7.15 3.01
C VAL A 184 0.72 -6.63 3.63
N VAL A 185 1.26 -7.35 4.61
CA VAL A 185 2.56 -7.07 5.24
C VAL A 185 3.39 -8.33 5.11
N ILE A 186 4.38 -8.32 4.22
CA ILE A 186 5.18 -9.48 3.85
C ILE A 186 6.66 -9.21 4.16
N PRO A 187 7.26 -9.95 5.12
CA PRO A 187 8.71 -9.93 5.34
C PRO A 187 9.48 -10.47 4.10
N PRO A 188 10.73 -10.04 3.87
CA PRO A 188 11.58 -9.27 4.80
C PRO A 188 11.37 -7.76 4.80
N ASP A 189 10.76 -7.17 3.77
CA ASP A 189 10.56 -5.72 3.68
C ASP A 189 9.38 -5.24 4.53
N GLY A 190 8.24 -5.90 4.44
CA GLY A 190 7.07 -5.59 5.26
C GLY A 190 7.31 -5.86 6.74
N ASP A 191 6.97 -4.90 7.60
CA ASP A 191 7.12 -4.98 9.06
C ASP A 191 5.81 -4.69 9.79
N MET A 192 5.37 -5.60 10.66
CA MET A 192 4.09 -5.47 11.37
C MET A 192 4.13 -4.39 12.46
N GLY A 193 5.26 -4.20 13.11
CA GLY A 193 5.44 -3.15 14.12
C GLY A 193 5.38 -1.76 13.50
N ASP A 194 6.10 -1.56 12.39
CA ASP A 194 6.08 -0.31 11.63
C ASP A 194 4.69 -0.05 11.05
N TYR A 195 4.02 -1.09 10.52
CA TYR A 195 2.67 -0.98 10.01
C TYR A 195 1.68 -0.51 11.08
N MET A 196 1.76 -1.07 12.29
CA MET A 196 0.91 -0.69 13.41
C MET A 196 1.21 0.73 13.88
N ALA A 197 2.48 1.12 13.98
CA ALA A 197 2.88 2.48 14.32
C ALA A 197 2.38 3.51 13.29
N SER A 198 2.46 3.17 12.00
CA SER A 198 1.93 3.99 10.91
C SER A 198 0.41 4.13 10.96
N LEU A 199 -0.34 3.06 11.26
CA LEU A 199 -1.78 3.16 11.49
C LEU A 199 -2.12 4.06 12.69
N GLU A 200 -1.35 3.98 13.78
CA GLU A 200 -1.54 4.85 14.95
C GLU A 200 -1.21 6.31 14.63
N LYS A 201 -0.16 6.57 13.82
CA LYS A 201 0.14 7.91 13.29
C LYS A 201 -1.05 8.47 12.49
N LEU A 202 -1.66 7.66 11.61
CA LEU A 202 -2.83 8.06 10.83
C LEU A 202 -4.07 8.33 11.72
N MET A 203 -4.22 7.60 12.83
CA MET A 203 -5.30 7.88 13.81
C MET A 203 -5.18 9.26 14.45
N GLY A 204 -3.98 9.83 14.55
CA GLY A 204 -3.72 11.17 15.07
C GLY A 204 -3.98 12.30 14.07
N ARG A 205 -4.30 11.99 12.80
CA ARG A 205 -4.55 12.96 11.73
C ARG A 205 -6.05 13.25 11.59
N ASP A 206 -6.37 14.40 11.02
CA ASP A 206 -7.76 14.87 10.81
C ASP A 206 -8.15 14.82 9.32
N ASP A 207 -7.52 13.93 8.55
CA ASP A 207 -7.89 13.74 7.14
C ASP A 207 -9.35 13.32 7.01
N VAL A 208 -10.06 13.92 6.06
CA VAL A 208 -11.51 13.73 5.90
C VAL A 208 -11.87 12.59 4.95
N ARG A 209 -10.95 12.24 4.04
CA ARG A 209 -11.12 11.18 3.03
C ARG A 209 -9.78 10.54 2.72
N TYR A 210 -9.79 9.22 2.45
CA TYR A 210 -8.63 8.54 1.88
C TYR A 210 -8.91 8.07 0.46
N HIS A 211 -7.94 8.29 -0.41
CA HIS A 211 -7.83 7.73 -1.74
C HIS A 211 -6.76 6.65 -1.71
N SER A 212 -7.18 5.39 -1.72
CA SER A 212 -6.25 4.26 -1.78
C SER A 212 -5.86 3.93 -3.22
N ALA A 213 -4.75 3.23 -3.41
CA ALA A 213 -4.37 2.76 -4.73
C ALA A 213 -5.33 1.69 -5.28
N HIS A 214 -6.06 0.99 -4.40
CA HIS A 214 -7.00 -0.06 -4.79
C HIS A 214 -8.33 0.07 -4.05
N GLY A 215 -9.44 0.00 -4.79
CA GLY A 215 -10.79 0.02 -4.24
C GLY A 215 -11.41 1.42 -4.14
N ALA A 216 -12.55 1.52 -3.48
CA ALA A 216 -13.30 2.77 -3.36
C ALA A 216 -12.62 3.77 -2.42
N ALA A 217 -12.91 5.06 -2.59
CA ALA A 217 -12.53 6.09 -1.63
C ALA A 217 -13.12 5.78 -0.25
N ILE A 218 -12.38 6.13 0.79
CA ILE A 218 -12.72 5.85 2.20
C ILE A 218 -13.25 7.14 2.82
N GLU A 219 -14.57 7.18 3.01
CA GLU A 219 -15.28 8.37 3.53
C GLU A 219 -15.20 8.52 5.06
N LYS A 220 -14.78 7.47 5.76
CA LYS A 220 -14.64 7.46 7.23
C LYS A 220 -13.28 6.91 7.65
N PRO A 221 -12.19 7.64 7.33
CA PRO A 221 -10.82 7.15 7.53
C PRO A 221 -10.55 6.64 8.93
N ARG A 222 -10.84 7.44 9.95
CA ARG A 222 -10.57 7.10 11.37
C ARG A 222 -11.33 5.86 11.83
N GLN A 223 -12.55 5.63 11.30
CA GLN A 223 -13.32 4.43 11.63
C GLN A 223 -12.67 3.18 11.04
N LEU A 224 -12.23 3.26 9.77
CA LEU A 224 -11.56 2.14 9.09
C LEU A 224 -10.22 1.83 9.75
N VAL A 225 -9.37 2.83 9.97
CA VAL A 225 -8.04 2.65 10.59
C VAL A 225 -8.17 2.04 11.99
N ARG A 226 -9.13 2.50 12.80
CA ARG A 226 -9.43 1.88 14.11
C ARG A 226 -9.82 0.41 13.97
N GLY A 227 -10.64 0.08 12.97
CA GLY A 227 -11.02 -1.31 12.66
C GLY A 227 -9.81 -2.15 12.28
N MET A 228 -8.90 -1.61 11.45
CA MET A 228 -7.67 -2.30 11.04
C MET A 228 -6.74 -2.56 12.24
N ILE A 229 -6.52 -1.57 13.10
CA ILE A 229 -5.75 -1.73 14.34
C ILE A 229 -6.36 -2.83 15.21
N GLY A 230 -7.68 -2.79 15.41
CA GLY A 230 -8.40 -3.81 16.19
C GLY A 230 -8.24 -5.21 15.59
N HIS A 231 -8.35 -5.35 14.26
CA HIS A 231 -8.17 -6.61 13.57
C HIS A 231 -6.75 -7.16 13.76
N ARG A 232 -5.69 -6.34 13.60
CA ARG A 232 -4.30 -6.76 13.80
C ARG A 232 -4.04 -7.20 15.24
N ARG A 233 -4.52 -6.44 16.24
CA ARG A 233 -4.41 -6.82 17.65
C ARG A 233 -5.15 -8.13 17.96
N GLN A 234 -6.30 -8.35 17.32
CA GLN A 234 -7.02 -9.63 17.46
C GLN A 234 -6.23 -10.80 16.89
N ARG A 235 -5.57 -10.61 15.73
CA ARG A 235 -4.69 -11.65 15.16
C ARG A 235 -3.51 -11.95 16.06
N GLU A 236 -2.87 -10.94 16.61
CA GLU A 236 -1.80 -11.10 17.60
C GLU A 236 -2.26 -11.90 18.82
N ALA A 237 -3.40 -11.53 19.40
CA ALA A 237 -3.96 -12.26 20.53
C ALA A 237 -4.29 -13.72 20.22
N GLN A 238 -4.74 -14.02 18.99
CA GLN A 238 -4.96 -15.40 18.54
C GLN A 238 -3.64 -16.18 18.46
N ILE A 239 -2.57 -15.58 17.91
CA ILE A 239 -1.24 -16.18 17.84
C ILE A 239 -0.74 -16.52 19.24
N LEU A 240 -0.74 -15.56 20.15
CA LEU A 240 -0.26 -15.75 21.53
C LEU A 240 -1.07 -16.83 22.27
N ARG A 241 -2.38 -16.86 22.11
CA ARG A 241 -3.23 -17.93 22.69
C ARG A 241 -2.83 -19.30 22.16
N LEU A 242 -2.67 -19.45 20.85
CA LEU A 242 -2.30 -20.71 20.24
C LEU A 242 -0.90 -21.18 20.65
N LEU A 243 0.04 -20.28 20.85
CA LEU A 243 1.37 -20.59 21.37
C LEU A 243 1.33 -20.98 22.83
N GLY A 244 0.40 -20.42 23.63
CA GLY A 244 0.17 -20.85 25.01
C GLY A 244 -0.34 -22.30 25.11
N GLU A 245 -0.95 -22.85 24.07
CA GLU A 245 -1.39 -24.25 24.00
C GLU A 245 -0.24 -25.20 23.61
N ALA A 246 0.53 -24.84 22.58
CA ALA A 246 1.69 -25.62 22.11
C ALA A 246 2.61 -24.80 21.21
N ALA A 247 3.91 -25.09 21.25
CA ALA A 247 4.86 -24.64 20.24
C ALA A 247 4.49 -25.22 18.87
N ARG A 248 4.65 -24.40 17.79
CA ARG A 248 4.21 -24.81 16.45
C ARG A 248 4.91 -24.07 15.32
N PRO A 249 4.99 -24.66 14.12
CA PRO A 249 5.44 -23.95 12.92
C PRO A 249 4.37 -22.95 12.43
N VAL A 250 4.73 -22.04 11.53
CA VAL A 250 3.80 -21.05 10.93
C VAL A 250 2.57 -21.75 10.34
N SER A 251 2.75 -22.84 9.59
CA SER A 251 1.65 -23.62 9.00
C SER A 251 0.63 -24.14 10.02
N GLY A 252 1.06 -24.35 11.27
CA GLY A 252 0.20 -24.81 12.36
C GLY A 252 -0.80 -23.77 12.89
N PHE A 253 -0.66 -22.49 12.50
CA PHE A 253 -1.64 -21.45 12.84
C PHE A 253 -2.79 -21.37 11.85
N ILE A 254 -2.53 -21.74 10.57
CA ILE A 254 -3.48 -21.45 9.49
C ILE A 254 -4.84 -22.11 9.67
N PRO A 255 -4.94 -23.43 10.00
CA PRO A 255 -6.24 -24.09 10.18
C PRO A 255 -7.11 -23.47 11.29
N GLU A 256 -6.46 -22.94 12.33
CA GLU A 256 -7.14 -22.37 13.49
C GLU A 256 -7.57 -20.92 13.25
N MET A 257 -6.72 -20.14 12.59
CA MET A 257 -6.92 -18.70 12.40
C MET A 257 -7.75 -18.37 11.15
N TYR A 258 -7.71 -19.25 10.13
CA TYR A 258 -8.28 -19.01 8.80
C TYR A 258 -9.18 -20.17 8.33
N LYS A 259 -10.20 -20.50 9.12
CA LYS A 259 -11.15 -21.57 8.79
C LYS A 259 -11.83 -21.32 7.45
N GLY A 260 -11.75 -22.28 6.54
CA GLY A 260 -12.36 -22.20 5.21
C GLY A 260 -11.61 -21.27 4.23
N LEU A 261 -10.33 -20.99 4.49
CA LEU A 261 -9.49 -20.23 3.57
C LEU A 261 -9.35 -20.94 2.22
N ASP A 262 -9.45 -20.18 1.14
CA ASP A 262 -9.11 -20.68 -0.20
C ASP A 262 -7.65 -21.16 -0.21
N PRO A 263 -7.36 -22.39 -0.70
CA PRO A 263 -5.99 -22.93 -0.75
C PRO A 263 -4.98 -22.01 -1.44
N ARG A 264 -5.42 -21.20 -2.41
CA ARG A 264 -4.56 -20.24 -3.11
C ARG A 264 -4.08 -19.09 -2.22
N LEU A 265 -4.74 -18.83 -1.10
CA LEU A 265 -4.42 -17.76 -0.15
C LEU A 265 -3.61 -18.25 1.07
N VAL A 266 -3.29 -19.52 1.16
CA VAL A 266 -2.55 -20.10 2.30
C VAL A 266 -1.19 -19.43 2.45
N GLY A 267 -0.42 -19.30 1.36
CA GLY A 267 0.89 -18.63 1.40
C GLY A 267 0.81 -17.18 1.91
N ALA A 268 -0.19 -16.41 1.45
CA ALA A 268 -0.39 -15.03 1.94
C ALA A 268 -0.77 -14.99 3.43
N ALA A 269 -1.55 -15.97 3.90
CA ALA A 269 -1.89 -16.10 5.32
C ALA A 269 -0.67 -16.46 6.17
N GLU A 270 0.19 -17.37 5.69
CA GLU A 270 1.45 -17.72 6.36
C GLU A 270 2.39 -16.53 6.45
N MET A 271 2.54 -15.74 5.39
CA MET A 271 3.34 -14.51 5.41
C MET A 271 2.80 -13.49 6.41
N SER A 272 1.47 -13.32 6.49
CA SER A 272 0.84 -12.45 7.48
C SER A 272 1.08 -12.92 8.92
N VAL A 273 1.01 -14.23 9.19
CA VAL A 273 1.33 -14.80 10.50
C VAL A 273 2.81 -14.61 10.82
N THR A 274 3.69 -14.83 9.85
CA THR A 274 5.13 -14.62 9.99
C THR A 274 5.45 -13.17 10.37
N ALA A 275 4.83 -12.18 9.72
CA ALA A 275 5.01 -10.78 10.05
C ALA A 275 4.65 -10.47 11.52
N HIS A 276 3.53 -11.02 12.02
CA HIS A 276 3.16 -10.89 13.43
C HIS A 276 4.16 -11.57 14.37
N LEU A 277 4.62 -12.78 14.02
CA LEU A 277 5.56 -13.53 14.85
C LEU A 277 6.92 -12.83 14.95
N LEU A 278 7.41 -12.26 13.85
CA LEU A 278 8.66 -11.48 13.83
C LEU A 278 8.56 -10.22 14.71
N ASP A 279 7.43 -9.51 14.66
CA ASP A 279 7.19 -8.37 15.54
C ASP A 279 7.10 -8.78 17.02
N LEU A 280 6.38 -9.87 17.32
CA LEU A 280 6.32 -10.43 18.66
C LEU A 280 7.69 -10.88 19.20
N GLU A 281 8.54 -11.43 18.33
CA GLU A 281 9.92 -11.81 18.65
C GLU A 281 10.78 -10.58 18.97
N LYS A 282 10.71 -9.52 18.15
CA LYS A 282 11.37 -8.24 18.42
C LYS A 282 10.98 -7.65 19.78
N ARG A 283 9.72 -7.84 20.18
CA ARG A 283 9.19 -7.40 21.48
C ARG A 283 9.47 -8.37 22.63
N GLY A 284 10.15 -9.50 22.37
CA GLY A 284 10.51 -10.50 23.38
C GLY A 284 9.34 -11.30 23.93
N MET A 285 8.22 -11.39 23.21
CA MET A 285 7.01 -12.12 23.63
C MET A 285 7.02 -13.57 23.15
N VAL A 286 7.71 -13.85 22.06
CA VAL A 286 7.89 -15.18 21.50
C VAL A 286 9.34 -15.37 21.07
N ARG A 287 9.73 -16.63 20.84
CA ARG A 287 11.04 -16.97 20.31
C ARG A 287 10.94 -18.09 19.28
N ARG A 288 11.91 -18.13 18.39
CA ARG A 288 12.12 -19.25 17.46
C ARG A 288 13.03 -20.29 18.05
N ALA A 289 12.77 -21.56 17.74
CA ALA A 289 13.66 -22.67 17.94
C ALA A 289 13.82 -23.40 16.60
N GLU A 290 15.01 -23.90 16.32
CA GLU A 290 15.25 -24.75 15.15
C GLU A 290 14.43 -26.05 15.28
N GLY A 291 13.62 -26.35 14.25
CA GLY A 291 12.88 -27.58 14.11
C GLY A 291 13.36 -28.37 12.89
N ASP A 292 12.93 -29.61 12.76
CA ASP A 292 13.21 -30.46 11.59
C ASP A 292 12.58 -29.86 10.32
N GLY A 293 13.31 -28.96 9.65
CA GLY A 293 12.94 -28.35 8.37
C GLY A 293 12.09 -27.09 8.41
N ALA A 294 11.69 -26.59 9.59
CA ALA A 294 10.99 -25.31 9.74
C ALA A 294 11.20 -24.71 11.14
N ASP A 295 11.15 -23.39 11.23
CA ASP A 295 11.17 -22.69 12.52
C ASP A 295 9.94 -23.05 13.37
N ILE A 296 10.18 -23.41 14.62
CA ILE A 296 9.14 -23.67 15.62
C ILE A 296 9.05 -22.45 16.54
N TRP A 297 7.86 -21.87 16.61
CA TRP A 297 7.57 -20.74 17.46
C TRP A 297 7.01 -21.19 18.81
N GLN A 298 7.42 -20.50 19.88
CA GLN A 298 7.00 -20.77 21.25
C GLN A 298 7.01 -19.49 22.08
N PRO A 299 6.32 -19.44 23.22
CA PRO A 299 6.44 -18.31 24.15
C PRO A 299 7.89 -18.07 24.53
N ALA A 300 8.26 -16.79 24.80
CA ALA A 300 9.60 -16.41 25.24
C ALA A 300 9.95 -16.92 26.63
#